data_867b377f0f64ab68b253d40ecddf175c
#
_entry.id   867b377f0f64ab68b253d40ecddf175c
#
_cell.length_a   1.000
_cell.length_b   1.000
_cell.length_c   1.000
_cell.angle_alpha   90.00
_cell.angle_beta   90.00
_cell.angle_gamma   90.00
#
_symmetry.space_group_name_H-M   'P 1'
#
loop_
_entity.id
_entity.type
_entity.pdbx_description
1 polymer ?
#
loop_
_entity_poly.entity_id
_entity_poly.type
_entity_poly.pdbx_seq_one_letter_code
_entity_poly.pdbx_strand_id
1 'polypeptide(L)'
;VEPGKTKAQDMIELGGYIRDIFVLNKENQNFRIFGPDESMSNRLYKVFEAENRDWNAELLDTDDCLSRGGRIMDGMLSEHMCEGWLEGYLLTGRHGFFASYEAFIRVVDSMAAQHAKWLKVCNQLTWRRPIASLNFILTSNVWQQDHNGFTHQDPGFLDHIANKKADVVRMYLPPDTNCLLSCFDHCVKSKNYVNAIVASKHPSYQWLSMEQAVKHCTQGVGIWEWASNDEGEEPDIVMACCGDTPTLETMAAVTILRDELPELKIRVVNVVD
;
A
#
# COMPACT_ATOMS: atom_id res chain seq x y z
N VAL A 1 11.58 10.21 16.20
CA VAL A 1 10.46 9.44 16.77
C VAL A 1 11.04 8.45 17.74
N GLU A 2 10.51 8.38 18.94
CA GLU A 2 10.82 7.30 19.87
C GLU A 2 9.94 6.11 19.48
N PRO A 3 10.50 4.94 19.16
CA PRO A 3 9.73 3.80 18.68
C PRO A 3 8.60 3.39 19.62
N GLY A 4 7.40 3.20 19.09
CA GLY A 4 6.23 2.74 19.84
C GLY A 4 5.58 3.77 20.77
N LYS A 5 5.96 5.05 20.74
CA LYS A 5 5.40 6.09 21.63
C LYS A 5 4.28 6.90 21.01
N THR A 6 4.20 6.95 19.70
CA THR A 6 3.16 7.70 18.98
C THR A 6 2.35 6.76 18.08
N LYS A 7 1.13 7.18 17.78
CA LYS A 7 0.26 6.49 16.80
C LYS A 7 -0.08 7.43 15.67
N ALA A 8 -0.24 6.87 14.47
CA ALA A 8 -0.79 7.55 13.31
C ALA A 8 -1.76 6.62 12.57
N GLN A 9 -2.54 7.18 11.65
CA GLN A 9 -3.42 6.41 10.78
C GLN A 9 -2.88 6.46 9.36
N ASP A 10 -2.37 5.35 8.89
CA ASP A 10 -1.68 5.20 7.62
C ASP A 10 -2.43 5.83 6.44
N MET A 11 -3.68 5.45 6.25
CA MET A 11 -4.48 5.91 5.12
C MET A 11 -4.88 7.38 5.21
N ILE A 12 -5.00 7.97 6.41
CA ILE A 12 -5.27 9.41 6.58
C ILE A 12 -4.04 10.23 6.18
N GLU A 13 -2.86 9.80 6.60
CA GLU A 13 -1.62 10.49 6.26
C GLU A 13 -1.28 10.31 4.77
N LEU A 14 -1.51 9.11 4.22
CA LEU A 14 -1.42 8.86 2.79
C LEU A 14 -2.40 9.74 1.99
N GLY A 15 -3.64 9.90 2.46
CA GLY A 15 -4.63 10.81 1.86
C GLY A 15 -4.13 12.24 1.78
N GLY A 16 -3.44 12.73 2.82
CA GLY A 16 -2.79 14.05 2.82
C GLY A 16 -1.67 14.15 1.79
N TYR A 17 -0.83 13.14 1.70
CA TYR A 17 0.24 13.07 0.69
C TYR A 17 -0.31 13.07 -0.74
N ILE A 18 -1.36 12.30 -1.00
CA ILE A 18 -2.01 12.23 -2.32
C ILE A 18 -2.71 13.56 -2.66
N ARG A 19 -3.35 14.23 -1.70
CA ARG A 19 -3.89 15.58 -1.87
C ARG A 19 -2.80 16.53 -2.42
N ASP A 20 -1.62 16.49 -1.82
CA ASP A 20 -0.51 17.34 -2.22
C ASP A 20 -0.02 17.00 -3.65
N ILE A 21 -0.05 15.70 -4.03
CA ILE A 21 0.18 15.29 -5.43
C ILE A 21 -0.86 15.93 -6.36
N PHE A 22 -2.15 15.92 -6.01
CA PHE A 22 -3.19 16.56 -6.83
C PHE A 22 -2.98 18.06 -6.98
N VAL A 23 -2.57 18.75 -5.92
CA VAL A 23 -2.23 20.18 -5.97
C VAL A 23 -1.07 20.43 -6.93
N LEU A 24 0.02 19.67 -6.82
CA LEU A 24 1.18 19.76 -7.72
C LEU A 24 0.85 19.39 -9.18
N ASN A 25 -0.13 18.51 -9.36
CA ASN A 25 -0.54 17.99 -10.67
C ASN A 25 -1.73 18.73 -11.28
N LYS A 26 -2.09 19.91 -10.78
CA LYS A 26 -3.29 20.65 -11.17
C LYS A 26 -3.30 21.01 -12.67
N GLU A 27 -2.16 21.37 -13.22
CA GLU A 27 -2.04 21.75 -14.64
C GLU A 27 -1.92 20.52 -15.56
N ASN A 28 -1.12 19.53 -15.18
CA ASN A 28 -0.84 18.36 -16.02
C ASN A 28 -1.98 17.35 -16.05
N GLN A 29 -2.74 17.25 -14.97
CA GLN A 29 -3.91 16.35 -14.80
C GLN A 29 -3.66 14.90 -15.25
N ASN A 30 -2.46 14.39 -14.99
CA ASN A 30 -2.03 13.07 -15.43
C ASN A 30 -1.89 12.05 -14.28
N PHE A 31 -2.55 12.31 -13.14
CA PHE A 31 -2.63 11.43 -12.00
C PHE A 31 -4.09 11.22 -11.59
N ARG A 32 -4.49 9.95 -11.36
CA ARG A 32 -5.86 9.57 -10.96
C ARG A 32 -5.88 8.51 -9.87
N ILE A 33 -6.93 8.54 -9.06
CA ILE A 33 -7.31 7.46 -8.16
C ILE A 33 -8.45 6.67 -8.81
N PHE A 34 -8.43 5.36 -8.62
CA PHE A 34 -9.51 4.46 -8.99
C PHE A 34 -9.94 3.67 -7.75
N GLY A 35 -11.23 3.55 -7.53
CA GLY A 35 -11.80 2.84 -6.38
C GLY A 35 -13.25 2.45 -6.60
N PRO A 36 -13.73 1.35 -6.00
CA PRO A 36 -15.09 0.86 -6.15
C PRO A 36 -16.03 1.47 -5.08
N ASP A 37 -16.17 2.81 -5.06
CA ASP A 37 -16.91 3.59 -4.06
C ASP A 37 -16.33 3.44 -2.63
N GLU A 38 -15.00 3.33 -2.53
CA GLU A 38 -14.33 3.06 -1.26
C GLU A 38 -13.38 4.16 -0.79
N SER A 39 -13.31 5.32 -1.46
CA SER A 39 -12.36 6.39 -1.07
C SER A 39 -12.57 6.88 0.37
N MET A 40 -13.82 7.02 0.80
CA MET A 40 -14.15 7.44 2.17
C MET A 40 -13.87 6.33 3.18
N SER A 41 -14.29 5.11 2.89
CA SER A 41 -14.08 3.96 3.78
C SER A 41 -12.61 3.54 3.85
N ASN A 42 -11.82 3.81 2.83
CA ASN A 42 -10.36 3.69 2.81
C ASN A 42 -9.64 4.85 3.51
N ARG A 43 -10.37 5.78 4.16
CA ARG A 43 -9.82 6.94 4.87
C ARG A 43 -9.03 7.93 4.00
N LEU A 44 -9.24 7.94 2.69
CA LEU A 44 -8.59 8.85 1.75
C LEU A 44 -9.28 10.21 1.65
N TYR A 45 -10.20 10.56 2.52
CA TYR A 45 -11.07 11.74 2.42
C TYR A 45 -10.32 13.08 2.28
N LYS A 46 -9.06 13.20 2.73
CA LYS A 46 -8.24 14.40 2.53
C LYS A 46 -8.02 14.75 1.05
N VAL A 47 -8.15 13.78 0.14
CA VAL A 47 -7.99 14.03 -1.32
C VAL A 47 -9.07 14.96 -1.85
N PHE A 48 -10.26 14.98 -1.24
CA PHE A 48 -11.37 15.85 -1.62
C PHE A 48 -11.16 17.33 -1.28
N GLU A 49 -10.12 17.66 -0.50
CA GLU A 49 -9.69 19.04 -0.29
C GLU A 49 -9.07 19.67 -1.56
N ALA A 50 -8.60 18.84 -2.51
CA ALA A 50 -7.89 19.29 -3.71
C ALA A 50 -8.54 18.83 -5.02
N GLU A 51 -9.36 17.79 -5.01
CA GLU A 51 -9.91 17.18 -6.22
C GLU A 51 -11.32 16.63 -6.00
N ASN A 52 -12.09 16.57 -7.06
CA ASN A 52 -13.44 16.02 -7.05
C ASN A 52 -13.47 14.57 -7.54
N ARG A 53 -14.49 13.87 -7.10
CA ARG A 53 -14.90 12.56 -7.60
C ARG A 53 -15.57 12.70 -8.95
N ASP A 54 -15.27 11.83 -9.88
CA ASP A 54 -16.04 11.62 -11.10
C ASP A 54 -16.93 10.38 -10.92
N TRP A 55 -18.24 10.59 -11.02
CA TRP A 55 -19.26 9.55 -10.84
C TRP A 55 -20.16 9.50 -12.07
N ASN A 56 -20.43 8.31 -12.57
CA ASN A 56 -21.26 8.10 -13.79
C ASN A 56 -22.77 8.16 -13.50
N ALA A 57 -23.20 9.00 -12.57
CA ALA A 57 -24.60 9.24 -12.27
C ALA A 57 -24.98 10.69 -12.59
N GLU A 58 -26.26 11.02 -12.43
CA GLU A 58 -26.74 12.39 -12.45
C GLU A 58 -26.11 13.16 -11.28
N LEU A 59 -25.59 14.37 -11.56
CA LEU A 59 -25.09 15.26 -10.53
C LEU A 59 -26.24 16.10 -10.01
N LEU A 60 -26.46 16.07 -8.71
CA LEU A 60 -27.49 16.84 -8.01
C LEU A 60 -26.84 18.04 -7.31
N ASP A 61 -27.65 19.10 -7.09
CA ASP A 61 -27.19 20.31 -6.38
C ASP A 61 -26.82 20.02 -4.90
N THR A 62 -27.23 18.88 -4.38
CA THR A 62 -26.93 18.42 -3.01
C THR A 62 -25.67 17.57 -2.91
N ASP A 63 -25.04 17.25 -4.04
CA ASP A 63 -23.85 16.39 -4.05
C ASP A 63 -22.60 17.19 -3.69
N ASP A 64 -21.82 16.66 -2.77
CA ASP A 64 -20.55 17.20 -2.36
C ASP A 64 -19.38 16.50 -3.07
N CYS A 65 -18.36 17.30 -3.44
CA CYS A 65 -17.11 16.80 -4.02
C CYS A 65 -17.30 15.98 -5.32
N LEU A 66 -18.36 16.25 -6.09
CA LEU A 66 -18.62 15.65 -7.39
C LEU A 66 -18.43 16.64 -8.52
N SER A 67 -17.81 16.21 -9.61
CA SER A 67 -17.77 16.95 -10.87
C SER A 67 -17.47 16.05 -12.05
N ARG A 68 -18.03 16.36 -13.23
CA ARG A 68 -17.61 15.68 -14.46
C ARG A 68 -16.16 16.01 -14.77
N GLY A 69 -15.36 14.99 -14.95
CA GLY A 69 -13.92 15.14 -15.18
C GLY A 69 -13.07 15.23 -13.91
N GLY A 70 -13.64 14.99 -12.74
CA GLY A 70 -12.89 14.75 -11.51
C GLY A 70 -11.85 13.65 -11.70
N ARG A 71 -10.76 13.70 -10.94
CA ARG A 71 -9.66 12.75 -11.08
C ARG A 71 -9.70 11.61 -10.06
N ILE A 72 -10.74 11.56 -9.24
CA ILE A 72 -11.01 10.45 -8.32
C ILE A 72 -12.15 9.63 -8.94
N MET A 73 -11.78 8.55 -9.63
CA MET A 73 -12.72 7.63 -10.30
C MET A 73 -13.25 6.64 -9.26
N ASP A 74 -14.10 7.14 -8.37
CA ASP A 74 -14.69 6.38 -7.27
C ASP A 74 -16.11 5.96 -7.68
N GLY A 75 -16.16 4.89 -8.44
CA GLY A 75 -17.34 4.47 -9.18
C GLY A 75 -18.16 3.39 -8.47
N MET A 76 -18.92 2.64 -9.26
CA MET A 76 -19.71 1.51 -8.77
C MET A 76 -18.81 0.41 -8.17
N LEU A 77 -19.41 -0.47 -7.36
CA LEU A 77 -18.74 -1.63 -6.75
C LEU A 77 -18.33 -2.65 -7.85
N SER A 78 -17.27 -2.33 -8.54
CA SER A 78 -16.69 -3.15 -9.59
C SER A 78 -15.18 -2.97 -9.66
N GLU A 79 -14.47 -3.81 -8.96
CA GLU A 79 -13.01 -3.84 -8.95
C GLU A 79 -12.44 -4.10 -10.35
N HIS A 80 -13.11 -4.91 -11.15
CA HIS A 80 -12.73 -5.18 -12.54
C HIS A 80 -12.71 -3.90 -13.41
N MET A 81 -13.72 -3.05 -13.26
CA MET A 81 -13.77 -1.77 -13.98
C MET A 81 -12.67 -0.84 -13.50
N CYS A 82 -12.46 -0.75 -12.18
CA CYS A 82 -11.44 0.11 -11.59
C CYS A 82 -10.04 -0.26 -12.08
N GLU A 83 -9.69 -1.56 -12.07
CA GLU A 83 -8.41 -2.02 -12.60
C GLU A 83 -8.30 -1.80 -14.11
N GLY A 84 -9.33 -2.15 -14.88
CA GLY A 84 -9.34 -1.95 -16.34
C GLY A 84 -9.20 -0.49 -16.74
N TRP A 85 -9.82 0.43 -16.03
CA TRP A 85 -9.65 1.87 -16.25
C TRP A 85 -8.23 2.32 -15.90
N LEU A 86 -7.67 1.86 -14.77
CA LEU A 86 -6.31 2.17 -14.42
C LEU A 86 -5.32 1.63 -15.44
N GLU A 87 -5.44 0.38 -15.87
CA GLU A 87 -4.58 -0.20 -16.90
C GLU A 87 -4.62 0.64 -18.19
N GLY A 88 -5.82 0.97 -18.68
CA GLY A 88 -5.98 1.82 -19.86
C GLY A 88 -5.35 3.20 -19.67
N TYR A 89 -5.48 3.79 -18.48
CA TYR A 89 -4.91 5.09 -18.15
C TYR A 89 -3.37 5.07 -18.14
N LEU A 90 -2.77 4.03 -17.57
CA LEU A 90 -1.31 3.83 -17.55
C LEU A 90 -0.72 3.68 -18.96
N LEU A 91 -1.42 2.96 -19.86
CA LEU A 91 -1.03 2.81 -21.26
C LEU A 91 -0.95 4.11 -22.03
N THR A 92 -1.64 5.16 -21.57
CA THR A 92 -1.56 6.51 -22.14
C THR A 92 -0.38 7.33 -21.61
N GLY A 93 0.49 6.77 -20.81
CA GLY A 93 1.65 7.43 -20.20
C GLY A 93 1.33 8.22 -18.93
N ARG A 94 0.16 7.99 -18.33
CA ARG A 94 -0.31 8.65 -17.11
C ARG A 94 -0.05 7.78 -15.89
N HIS A 95 -0.29 8.33 -14.69
CA HIS A 95 -0.02 7.68 -13.40
C HIS A 95 -1.27 7.57 -12.55
N GLY A 96 -1.33 6.56 -11.71
CA GLY A 96 -2.44 6.38 -10.79
C GLY A 96 -2.28 5.16 -9.90
N PHE A 97 -3.29 4.91 -9.11
CA PHE A 97 -3.40 3.71 -8.30
C PHE A 97 -4.86 3.30 -8.11
N PHE A 98 -5.04 2.06 -7.73
CA PHE A 98 -6.31 1.46 -7.37
C PHE A 98 -6.31 1.15 -5.87
N ALA A 99 -7.25 1.77 -5.13
CA ALA A 99 -7.45 1.52 -3.72
C ALA A 99 -8.65 0.61 -3.51
N SER A 100 -8.47 -0.50 -2.80
CA SER A 100 -9.54 -1.44 -2.47
C SER A 100 -9.22 -2.21 -1.18
N TYR A 101 -10.17 -3.01 -0.71
CA TYR A 101 -9.96 -3.93 0.40
C TYR A 101 -9.23 -5.18 -0.08
N GLU A 102 -8.22 -5.60 0.67
CA GLU A 102 -7.53 -6.87 0.40
C GLU A 102 -8.51 -8.05 0.42
N ALA A 103 -9.54 -7.95 1.27
CA ALA A 103 -10.61 -8.93 1.36
C ALA A 103 -11.42 -9.16 0.06
N PHE A 104 -11.44 -8.19 -0.87
CA PHE A 104 -12.24 -8.25 -2.10
C PHE A 104 -11.42 -8.23 -3.38
N ILE A 105 -10.18 -7.77 -3.32
CA ILE A 105 -9.36 -7.54 -4.51
C ILE A 105 -9.07 -8.80 -5.33
N ARG A 106 -9.25 -9.99 -4.74
CA ARG A 106 -9.01 -11.25 -5.43
C ARG A 106 -9.84 -11.44 -6.70
N VAL A 107 -10.99 -10.76 -6.81
CA VAL A 107 -11.81 -10.81 -8.04
C VAL A 107 -11.06 -10.34 -9.29
N VAL A 108 -9.96 -9.60 -9.15
CA VAL A 108 -9.12 -9.12 -10.26
C VAL A 108 -7.80 -9.89 -10.43
N ASP A 109 -7.62 -11.00 -9.76
CA ASP A 109 -6.41 -11.84 -9.85
C ASP A 109 -5.97 -12.12 -11.28
N SER A 110 -6.93 -12.47 -12.14
CA SER A 110 -6.63 -12.81 -13.53
C SER A 110 -6.21 -11.59 -14.34
N MET A 111 -6.76 -10.43 -14.08
CA MET A 111 -6.38 -9.16 -14.73
C MET A 111 -4.97 -8.76 -14.33
N ALA A 112 -4.69 -8.69 -13.03
CA ALA A 112 -3.35 -8.43 -12.50
C ALA A 112 -2.30 -9.42 -13.06
N ALA A 113 -2.65 -10.71 -13.13
CA ALA A 113 -1.77 -11.73 -13.71
C ALA A 113 -1.53 -11.53 -15.22
N GLN A 114 -2.54 -11.11 -15.99
CA GLN A 114 -2.38 -10.79 -17.40
C GLN A 114 -1.52 -9.54 -17.60
N HIS A 115 -1.74 -8.51 -16.81
CA HIS A 115 -0.92 -7.29 -16.84
C HIS A 115 0.56 -7.60 -16.53
N ALA A 116 0.84 -8.39 -15.51
CA ALA A 116 2.19 -8.84 -15.18
C ALA A 116 2.85 -9.63 -16.33
N LYS A 117 2.13 -10.55 -16.98
CA LYS A 117 2.62 -11.27 -18.16
C LYS A 117 2.92 -10.33 -19.32
N TRP A 118 2.03 -9.37 -19.55
CA TRP A 118 2.22 -8.37 -20.60
C TRP A 118 3.46 -7.52 -20.34
N LEU A 119 3.64 -7.00 -19.12
CA LEU A 119 4.84 -6.25 -18.72
C LEU A 119 6.12 -7.05 -18.93
N LYS A 120 6.12 -8.33 -18.52
CA LYS A 120 7.28 -9.22 -18.71
C LYS A 120 7.70 -9.33 -20.18
N VAL A 121 6.73 -9.43 -21.10
CA VAL A 121 7.01 -9.48 -22.54
C VAL A 121 7.48 -8.11 -23.03
N CYS A 122 6.83 -7.03 -22.60
CA CYS A 122 7.16 -5.66 -23.01
C CYS A 122 8.57 -5.25 -22.58
N ASN A 123 9.04 -5.70 -21.42
CA ASN A 123 10.40 -5.44 -20.94
C ASN A 123 11.51 -6.04 -21.84
N GLN A 124 11.17 -6.99 -22.70
CA GLN A 124 12.09 -7.58 -23.67
C GLN A 124 12.09 -6.85 -25.03
N LEU A 125 11.19 -5.89 -25.23
CA LEU A 125 11.01 -5.19 -26.50
C LEU A 125 11.67 -3.80 -26.47
N THR A 126 12.78 -3.65 -27.15
CA THR A 126 13.62 -2.42 -27.15
C THR A 126 12.91 -1.17 -27.66
N TRP A 127 11.87 -1.32 -28.49
CA TRP A 127 11.09 -0.21 -29.04
C TRP A 127 9.94 0.23 -28.14
N ARG A 128 9.61 -0.54 -27.10
CA ARG A 128 8.55 -0.19 -26.14
C ARG A 128 9.07 0.79 -25.10
N ARG A 129 8.33 1.86 -24.86
CA ARG A 129 8.62 2.78 -23.75
C ARG A 129 8.10 2.19 -22.45
N PRO A 130 8.84 2.34 -21.34
CA PRO A 130 8.32 2.01 -20.01
C PRO A 130 7.07 2.83 -19.69
N ILE A 131 6.09 2.19 -19.06
CA ILE A 131 4.88 2.84 -18.54
C ILE A 131 4.93 2.94 -17.02
N ALA A 132 4.10 3.81 -16.43
CA ALA A 132 3.93 3.84 -14.99
C ALA A 132 3.43 2.50 -14.48
N SER A 133 3.84 2.13 -13.27
CA SER A 133 3.47 0.86 -12.65
C SER A 133 1.98 0.79 -12.32
N LEU A 134 1.42 -0.41 -12.37
CA LEU A 134 0.09 -0.73 -11.85
C LEU A 134 0.20 -0.84 -10.32
N ASN A 135 -0.41 0.09 -9.59
CA ASN A 135 -0.28 0.19 -8.15
C ASN A 135 -1.61 -0.13 -7.46
N PHE A 136 -1.59 -1.11 -6.55
CA PHE A 136 -2.68 -1.43 -5.64
C PHE A 136 -2.36 -0.92 -4.24
N ILE A 137 -3.33 -0.26 -3.61
CA ILE A 137 -3.33 0.04 -2.17
C ILE A 137 -4.41 -0.81 -1.54
N LEU A 138 -4.01 -1.74 -0.69
CA LEU A 138 -4.88 -2.75 -0.11
C LEU A 138 -5.06 -2.48 1.39
N THR A 139 -6.30 -2.25 1.78
CA THR A 139 -6.70 -2.06 3.17
C THR A 139 -7.60 -3.20 3.63
N SER A 140 -8.11 -3.14 4.87
CA SER A 140 -8.92 -4.25 5.43
C SER A 140 -8.25 -5.60 5.20
N ASN A 141 -6.95 -5.66 5.52
CA ASN A 141 -6.10 -6.81 5.32
C ASN A 141 -6.46 -7.96 6.27
N VAL A 142 -5.88 -9.13 6.06
CA VAL A 142 -6.18 -10.34 6.83
C VAL A 142 -5.98 -10.19 8.35
N TRP A 143 -5.12 -9.26 8.77
CA TRP A 143 -4.82 -9.03 10.19
C TRP A 143 -5.78 -8.06 10.87
N GLN A 144 -6.42 -7.17 10.09
CA GLN A 144 -7.34 -6.14 10.58
C GLN A 144 -8.47 -5.91 9.56
N GLN A 145 -9.34 -6.90 9.41
CA GLN A 145 -10.48 -6.78 8.50
C GLN A 145 -11.54 -5.87 9.08
N ASP A 146 -11.95 -4.87 8.31
CA ASP A 146 -13.19 -4.15 8.57
C ASP A 146 -14.35 -5.01 8.09
N HIS A 147 -15.41 -5.03 8.89
CA HIS A 147 -16.43 -6.05 8.79
C HIS A 147 -17.51 -5.69 7.77
N ASN A 148 -17.48 -6.31 6.59
CA ASN A 148 -18.59 -6.33 5.64
C ASN A 148 -19.38 -7.66 5.69
N GLY A 149 -19.30 -8.38 6.83
CA GLY A 149 -19.77 -9.74 6.98
C GLY A 149 -18.70 -10.76 6.60
N PHE A 150 -18.38 -11.67 7.52
CA PHE A 150 -17.28 -12.63 7.34
C PHE A 150 -17.49 -13.58 6.15
N THR A 151 -18.71 -13.71 5.63
CA THR A 151 -19.02 -14.52 4.42
C THR A 151 -18.64 -13.86 3.12
N HIS A 152 -18.26 -12.59 3.12
CA HIS A 152 -17.89 -11.82 1.92
C HIS A 152 -16.38 -11.66 1.77
N GLN A 153 -15.60 -12.16 2.72
CA GLN A 153 -14.15 -12.03 2.73
C GLN A 153 -13.52 -13.14 1.89
N ASP A 154 -12.71 -12.78 0.90
CA ASP A 154 -11.95 -13.74 0.11
C ASP A 154 -10.47 -13.27 -0.02
N PRO A 155 -9.69 -13.33 1.08
CA PRO A 155 -8.27 -13.02 1.03
C PRO A 155 -7.54 -14.07 0.17
N GLY A 156 -6.42 -13.70 -0.43
CA GLY A 156 -5.62 -14.62 -1.26
C GLY A 156 -4.99 -13.95 -2.48
N PHE A 157 -5.29 -12.69 -2.72
CA PHE A 157 -4.65 -11.93 -3.79
C PHE A 157 -3.12 -11.85 -3.59
N LEU A 158 -2.67 -11.58 -2.37
CA LEU A 158 -1.24 -11.52 -2.06
C LEU A 158 -0.56 -12.88 -2.28
N ASP A 159 -1.18 -13.99 -1.87
CA ASP A 159 -0.68 -15.33 -2.14
C ASP A 159 -0.57 -15.62 -3.64
N HIS A 160 -1.55 -15.14 -4.43
CA HIS A 160 -1.53 -15.30 -5.86
C HIS A 160 -0.38 -14.51 -6.51
N ILE A 161 -0.20 -13.24 -6.15
CA ILE A 161 0.84 -12.40 -6.75
C ILE A 161 2.25 -12.75 -6.23
N ALA A 162 2.39 -13.29 -5.01
CA ALA A 162 3.67 -13.76 -4.46
C ALA A 162 4.34 -14.84 -5.34
N ASN A 163 3.56 -15.58 -6.13
CA ASN A 163 4.07 -16.57 -7.08
C ASN A 163 4.59 -15.98 -8.40
N LYS A 164 4.53 -14.67 -8.56
CA LYS A 164 5.06 -13.99 -9.76
C LYS A 164 6.53 -13.63 -9.55
N LYS A 165 7.22 -13.30 -10.64
CA LYS A 165 8.62 -12.88 -10.56
C LYS A 165 8.76 -11.48 -9.96
N ALA A 166 9.70 -11.30 -9.04
CA ALA A 166 9.98 -10.03 -8.40
C ALA A 166 10.49 -8.94 -9.35
N ASP A 167 10.94 -9.30 -10.55
CA ASP A 167 11.31 -8.36 -11.60
C ASP A 167 10.11 -7.63 -12.24
N VAL A 168 8.88 -8.10 -11.95
CA VAL A 168 7.65 -7.52 -12.47
C VAL A 168 6.63 -7.23 -11.37
N VAL A 169 6.56 -8.04 -10.31
CA VAL A 169 5.58 -7.91 -9.23
C VAL A 169 6.28 -7.73 -7.91
N ARG A 170 5.88 -6.69 -7.18
CA ARG A 170 6.42 -6.35 -5.85
C ARG A 170 5.28 -6.22 -4.84
N MET A 171 5.53 -6.67 -3.63
CA MET A 171 4.62 -6.52 -2.49
C MET A 171 5.32 -5.74 -1.39
N TYR A 172 4.63 -4.76 -0.85
CA TYR A 172 5.14 -3.92 0.23
C TYR A 172 4.27 -4.06 1.46
N LEU A 173 4.88 -4.41 2.57
CA LEU A 173 4.25 -4.66 3.86
C LEU A 173 4.83 -3.69 4.91
N PRO A 174 4.55 -2.37 4.78
CA PRO A 174 5.11 -1.37 5.66
C PRO A 174 4.64 -1.56 7.11
N PRO A 175 5.54 -1.45 8.10
CA PRO A 175 5.23 -1.63 9.51
C PRO A 175 4.62 -0.39 10.16
N ASP A 176 4.71 0.78 9.53
CA ASP A 176 4.22 2.07 10.02
C ASP A 176 3.95 3.08 8.90
N THR A 177 3.37 4.21 9.26
CA THR A 177 2.99 5.27 8.31
C THR A 177 4.18 5.85 7.54
N ASN A 178 5.35 6.05 8.17
CA ASN A 178 6.51 6.60 7.48
C ASN A 178 7.04 5.64 6.41
N CYS A 179 7.04 4.34 6.71
CA CYS A 179 7.36 3.31 5.73
C CYS A 179 6.32 3.25 4.61
N LEU A 180 5.02 3.37 4.93
CA LEU A 180 3.97 3.43 3.92
C LEU A 180 4.17 4.60 2.94
N LEU A 181 4.41 5.81 3.46
CA LEU A 181 4.64 6.99 2.62
C LEU A 181 5.88 6.82 1.73
N SER A 182 6.96 6.23 2.26
CA SER A 182 8.17 5.93 1.49
C SER A 182 7.92 4.92 0.37
N CYS A 183 7.22 3.82 0.68
CA CYS A 183 6.85 2.80 -0.30
C CYS A 183 5.92 3.37 -1.38
N PHE A 184 4.91 4.15 -0.99
CA PHE A 184 3.98 4.75 -1.93
C PHE A 184 4.68 5.73 -2.89
N ASP A 185 5.54 6.61 -2.36
CA ASP A 185 6.34 7.54 -3.18
C ASP A 185 7.19 6.78 -4.21
N HIS A 186 7.84 5.69 -3.79
CA HIS A 186 8.58 4.82 -4.69
C HIS A 186 7.68 4.19 -5.76
N CYS A 187 6.55 3.60 -5.37
CA CYS A 187 5.64 2.90 -6.29
C CYS A 187 5.06 3.82 -7.37
N VAL A 188 4.60 5.03 -7.01
CA VAL A 188 4.03 5.96 -7.99
C VAL A 188 5.07 6.54 -8.95
N LYS A 189 6.34 6.51 -8.60
CA LYS A 189 7.47 6.89 -9.46
C LYS A 189 8.00 5.72 -10.29
N SER A 190 7.73 4.49 -9.88
CA SER A 190 8.25 3.29 -10.53
C SER A 190 7.60 3.04 -11.89
N LYS A 191 8.25 2.24 -12.72
CA LYS A 191 7.78 1.89 -14.07
C LYS A 191 7.90 0.39 -14.30
N ASN A 192 6.96 -0.14 -15.07
CA ASN A 192 6.90 -1.54 -15.50
C ASN A 192 6.78 -2.55 -14.36
N TYR A 193 6.15 -2.16 -13.23
CA TYR A 193 5.83 -3.06 -12.14
C TYR A 193 4.32 -3.18 -11.92
N VAL A 194 3.93 -4.26 -11.29
CA VAL A 194 2.69 -4.40 -10.53
C VAL A 194 3.09 -4.33 -9.07
N ASN A 195 2.66 -3.30 -8.38
CA ASN A 195 2.96 -3.09 -6.97
C ASN A 195 1.71 -3.29 -6.13
N ALA A 196 1.78 -4.06 -5.06
CA ALA A 196 0.75 -4.18 -4.06
C ALA A 196 1.28 -3.67 -2.72
N ILE A 197 0.64 -2.66 -2.15
CA ILE A 197 0.99 -2.07 -0.85
C ILE A 197 -0.14 -2.38 0.12
N VAL A 198 0.17 -3.05 1.21
CA VAL A 198 -0.80 -3.30 2.30
C VAL A 198 -0.72 -2.16 3.31
N ALA A 199 -1.85 -1.55 3.62
CA ALA A 199 -1.93 -0.40 4.50
C ALA A 199 -3.04 -0.55 5.55
N SER A 200 -2.82 0.03 6.74
CA SER A 200 -3.80 0.02 7.82
C SER A 200 -4.75 1.20 7.75
N LYS A 201 -6.00 0.97 8.10
CA LYS A 201 -7.00 2.04 8.33
C LYS A 201 -7.11 2.46 9.80
N HIS A 202 -6.54 1.69 10.68
CA HIS A 202 -6.61 1.91 12.13
C HIS A 202 -5.36 2.61 12.65
N PRO A 203 -5.45 3.30 13.82
CA PRO A 203 -4.28 3.89 14.44
C PRO A 203 -3.26 2.83 14.82
N SER A 204 -2.07 2.90 14.22
CA SER A 204 -0.94 2.01 14.48
C SER A 204 0.23 2.75 15.13
N TYR A 205 1.06 2.02 15.87
CA TYR A 205 2.28 2.57 16.46
C TYR A 205 3.29 2.93 15.38
N GLN A 206 4.05 3.99 15.65
CA GLN A 206 5.11 4.46 14.77
C GLN A 206 6.46 3.99 15.29
N TRP A 207 7.27 3.37 14.43
CA TRP A 207 8.52 2.73 14.80
C TRP A 207 9.74 3.51 14.34
N LEU A 208 9.69 4.07 13.14
CA LEU A 208 10.81 4.71 12.46
C LEU A 208 10.53 6.20 12.21
N SER A 209 11.57 7.04 12.28
CA SER A 209 11.50 8.39 11.72
C SER A 209 11.42 8.31 10.19
N MET A 210 11.01 9.40 9.52
CA MET A 210 10.96 9.42 8.05
C MET A 210 12.31 9.09 7.40
N GLU A 211 13.41 9.61 7.94
CA GLU A 211 14.76 9.32 7.45
C GLU A 211 15.11 7.83 7.60
N GLN A 212 14.81 7.25 8.76
CA GLN A 212 15.03 5.82 8.99
C GLN A 212 14.13 4.95 8.09
N ALA A 213 12.87 5.35 7.90
CA ALA A 213 11.92 4.66 7.04
C ALA A 213 12.39 4.64 5.57
N VAL A 214 12.85 5.77 5.03
CA VAL A 214 13.41 5.85 3.67
C VAL A 214 14.59 4.89 3.51
N LYS A 215 15.52 4.88 4.47
CA LYS A 215 16.67 3.97 4.44
C LYS A 215 16.22 2.51 4.50
N HIS A 216 15.32 2.18 5.43
CA HIS A 216 14.81 0.83 5.64
C HIS A 216 14.05 0.30 4.42
N CYS A 217 13.13 1.09 3.87
CA CYS A 217 12.35 0.73 2.67
C CYS A 217 13.23 0.61 1.42
N THR A 218 14.31 1.39 1.31
CA THR A 218 15.27 1.26 0.21
C THR A 218 16.02 -0.08 0.25
N GLN A 219 16.24 -0.61 1.46
CA GLN A 219 16.90 -1.92 1.65
C GLN A 219 15.90 -3.09 1.52
N GLY A 220 14.61 -2.84 1.77
CA GLY A 220 13.53 -3.82 1.78
C GLY A 220 13.48 -4.71 3.02
N VAL A 221 14.62 -4.96 3.67
CA VAL A 221 14.76 -5.74 4.90
C VAL A 221 15.85 -5.13 5.77
N GLY A 222 15.68 -5.18 7.10
CA GLY A 222 16.70 -4.67 8.00
C GLY A 222 16.56 -5.19 9.43
N ILE A 223 17.70 -5.23 10.12
CA ILE A 223 17.74 -5.49 11.56
C ILE A 223 17.33 -4.22 12.28
N TRP A 224 16.42 -4.34 13.23
CA TRP A 224 16.06 -3.27 14.13
C TRP A 224 16.91 -3.35 15.40
N GLU A 225 18.08 -2.72 15.37
CA GLU A 225 19.05 -2.74 16.47
C GLU A 225 18.43 -2.25 17.79
N TRP A 226 17.57 -1.21 17.73
CA TRP A 226 16.88 -0.68 18.90
C TRP A 226 15.90 -1.67 19.55
N ALA A 227 15.44 -2.64 18.77
CA ALA A 227 14.54 -3.73 19.21
C ALA A 227 15.29 -5.03 19.54
N SER A 228 16.55 -5.15 19.14
CA SER A 228 17.41 -6.31 19.35
C SER A 228 18.23 -6.18 20.65
N ASN A 229 18.70 -7.29 21.22
CA ASN A 229 19.62 -7.33 22.37
C ASN A 229 20.80 -8.30 22.18
N ASP A 230 21.08 -8.67 20.93
CA ASP A 230 22.20 -9.54 20.57
C ASP A 230 23.53 -8.78 20.43
N GLU A 231 23.53 -7.45 20.50
CA GLU A 231 24.72 -6.58 20.40
C GLU A 231 25.63 -6.88 19.20
N GLY A 232 25.04 -7.42 18.12
CA GLY A 232 25.77 -7.83 16.90
C GLY A 232 26.42 -9.21 17.00
N GLU A 233 26.28 -9.93 18.10
CA GLU A 233 26.70 -11.32 18.24
C GLU A 233 25.70 -12.28 17.56
N GLU A 234 26.04 -13.57 17.56
CA GLU A 234 25.11 -14.60 17.07
C GLU A 234 23.86 -14.66 17.97
N PRO A 235 22.65 -14.43 17.43
CA PRO A 235 21.43 -14.48 18.23
C PRO A 235 21.01 -15.92 18.51
N ASP A 236 20.40 -16.15 19.68
CA ASP A 236 19.72 -17.42 19.99
C ASP A 236 18.41 -17.53 19.21
N ILE A 237 17.74 -16.38 18.99
CA ILE A 237 16.44 -16.29 18.29
C ILE A 237 16.45 -15.10 17.33
N VAL A 238 15.95 -15.33 16.10
CA VAL A 238 15.60 -14.27 15.16
C VAL A 238 14.09 -14.14 15.09
N MET A 239 13.57 -12.97 15.46
CA MET A 239 12.16 -12.62 15.37
C MET A 239 11.95 -11.77 14.11
N ALA A 240 11.38 -12.38 13.05
CA ALA A 240 11.12 -11.70 11.78
C ALA A 240 9.64 -11.30 11.68
N CYS A 241 9.39 -10.08 11.16
CA CYS A 241 8.04 -9.54 11.01
C CYS A 241 7.92 -8.67 9.74
N CYS A 242 6.67 -8.44 9.31
CA CYS A 242 6.31 -7.54 8.22
C CYS A 242 4.91 -6.98 8.45
N GLY A 243 4.61 -5.80 7.90
CA GLY A 243 3.32 -5.16 8.07
C GLY A 243 3.11 -4.58 9.47
N ASP A 244 1.97 -3.92 9.69
CA ASP A 244 1.65 -3.21 10.93
C ASP A 244 1.36 -4.14 12.12
N THR A 245 0.32 -4.95 12.01
CA THR A 245 -0.13 -5.84 13.09
C THR A 245 0.89 -6.93 13.44
N PRO A 246 1.48 -7.69 12.49
CA PRO A 246 2.50 -8.67 12.84
C PRO A 246 3.74 -8.05 13.47
N THR A 247 4.11 -6.82 13.08
CA THR A 247 5.22 -6.10 13.73
C THR A 247 4.87 -5.74 15.18
N LEU A 248 3.65 -5.25 15.44
CA LEU A 248 3.19 -4.97 16.81
C LEU A 248 3.23 -6.23 17.67
N GLU A 249 2.69 -7.34 17.18
CA GLU A 249 2.66 -8.61 17.92
C GLU A 249 4.08 -9.17 18.16
N THR A 250 4.97 -9.01 17.19
CA THR A 250 6.39 -9.38 17.36
C THR A 250 7.05 -8.53 18.45
N MET A 251 6.79 -7.22 18.47
CA MET A 251 7.34 -6.34 19.52
C MET A 251 6.81 -6.69 20.90
N ALA A 252 5.53 -7.06 21.01
CA ALA A 252 4.95 -7.54 22.26
C ALA A 252 5.62 -8.87 22.69
N ALA A 253 5.78 -9.82 21.77
CA ALA A 253 6.44 -11.09 22.06
C ALA A 253 7.90 -10.90 22.49
N VAL A 254 8.65 -10.04 21.83
CA VAL A 254 10.04 -9.70 22.22
C VAL A 254 10.10 -9.13 23.63
N THR A 255 9.15 -8.25 23.99
CA THR A 255 9.08 -7.70 25.36
C THR A 255 8.88 -8.79 26.39
N ILE A 256 7.90 -9.68 26.16
CA ILE A 256 7.63 -10.82 27.06
C ILE A 256 8.85 -11.76 27.18
N LEU A 257 9.48 -12.08 26.05
CA LEU A 257 10.66 -12.95 26.06
C LEU A 257 11.83 -12.35 26.86
N ARG A 258 12.03 -11.05 26.77
CA ARG A 258 13.07 -10.36 27.54
C ARG A 258 12.80 -10.36 29.03
N ASP A 259 11.52 -10.25 29.42
CA ASP A 259 11.12 -10.28 30.83
C ASP A 259 11.22 -11.68 31.43
N GLU A 260 10.83 -12.70 30.69
CA GLU A 260 10.78 -14.10 31.18
C GLU A 260 12.10 -14.85 31.00
N LEU A 261 12.87 -14.54 29.96
CA LEU A 261 14.11 -15.19 29.56
C LEU A 261 15.21 -14.16 29.21
N PRO A 262 15.68 -13.39 30.19
CA PRO A 262 16.57 -12.27 29.95
C PRO A 262 17.95 -12.63 29.38
N GLU A 263 18.35 -13.90 29.48
CA GLU A 263 19.59 -14.43 28.92
C GLU A 263 19.55 -14.65 27.39
N LEU A 264 18.35 -14.69 26.79
CA LEU A 264 18.22 -14.91 25.35
C LEU A 264 18.68 -13.70 24.54
N LYS A 265 19.54 -13.94 23.57
CA LYS A 265 19.94 -12.97 22.56
C LYS A 265 18.93 -12.98 21.41
N ILE A 266 18.14 -11.95 21.31
CA ILE A 266 17.06 -11.81 20.34
C ILE A 266 17.45 -10.77 19.29
N ARG A 267 17.39 -11.16 18.01
CA ARG A 267 17.50 -10.25 16.87
C ARG A 267 16.14 -10.02 16.25
N VAL A 268 15.74 -8.76 16.09
CA VAL A 268 14.50 -8.39 15.41
C VAL A 268 14.82 -7.97 13.99
N VAL A 269 14.12 -8.58 13.04
CA VAL A 269 14.24 -8.27 11.60
C VAL A 269 12.88 -7.87 11.07
N ASN A 270 12.81 -6.69 10.45
CA ASN A 270 11.59 -6.26 9.76
C ASN A 270 11.80 -6.33 8.25
N VAL A 271 10.78 -6.83 7.54
CA VAL A 271 10.74 -6.99 6.10
C VAL A 271 9.64 -6.09 5.55
N VAL A 272 9.96 -5.26 4.56
CA VAL A 272 9.01 -4.37 3.88
C VAL A 272 8.67 -4.87 2.49
N ASP A 273 9.68 -5.44 1.78
CA ASP A 273 9.58 -5.84 0.36
C ASP A 273 10.32 -7.16 0.11
#